data_aadb19bc7c4e3e5bc7db2392160933d0
#
_entry.id   aadb19bc7c4e3e5bc7db2392160933d0
#
_cell.length_a   1.000
_cell.length_b   1.000
_cell.length_c   1.000
_cell.angle_alpha   90.00
_cell.angle_beta   90.00
_cell.angle_gamma   90.00
#
_symmetry.space_group_name_H-M   'P 1'
#
loop_
_entity.id
_entity.type
_entity.pdbx_description
1 polymer ?
#
loop_
_entity_poly.entity_id
_entity_poly.type
_entity_poly.pdbx_seq_one_letter_code
_entity_poly.pdbx_strand_id
1 'polypeptide(L)'
;DQFDLVIFDEASQMSTAEAVGSIARAKAAIVVGDPKQLPPTAFFHTAYVDEENLENEDLESVLDDCLALGMPERHLVWHYRSKHESLIAFSNSMYYDNRLCTFPSPDAMDSKVKLCLVDGTYDRGFTKRNRKEAEALVKEVVRRLSDPVLSKSSMGVVTFSSAQRDDIERLLNKEIVAKRLDAAAYDREEPLFIKNLENVQGDERDVILFSVCYGPDSTGRVSLNFGPLNQAGGWRRLNVAVSRAREEMLVFSTMTSAMIDLAKTSSKGVAGLKAFLEFAEKGRTTLAAPSASVRGGAGIGKFIAEELSACGYECRYDVGASDFKVDVAVVDPKNKHRFLLGVLCGGTDKFSVKDRNILQVQTLKRANWNVVRVNCVNYYNNPKREIKRIKDVLDKLTGADSKAGSWINKYGKPYKSVKPTASEVSAFVTCGENDG
;
A
#
# COMPACT_ATOMS: atom_id res chain seq x y z
N ASP A 1 -4.86 -24.79 31.81
CA ASP A 1 -4.89 -25.51 30.54
C ASP A 1 -3.56 -25.32 29.84
N GLN A 2 -3.05 -26.35 29.19
CA GLN A 2 -1.89 -26.29 28.30
C GLN A 2 -2.35 -26.35 26.85
N PHE A 3 -1.69 -25.56 25.99
CA PHE A 3 -1.95 -25.52 24.57
C PHE A 3 -0.79 -26.12 23.79
N ASP A 4 -1.04 -26.67 22.63
CA ASP A 4 0.02 -27.18 21.76
C ASP A 4 0.77 -26.03 21.08
N LEU A 5 0.05 -24.96 20.74
CA LEU A 5 0.58 -23.80 20.04
C LEU A 5 -0.08 -22.52 20.53
N VAL A 6 0.72 -21.46 20.71
CA VAL A 6 0.26 -20.08 20.84
C VAL A 6 0.73 -19.27 19.62
N ILE A 7 -0.13 -18.42 19.09
CA ILE A 7 0.18 -17.53 17.98
C ILE A 7 -0.06 -16.10 18.46
N PHE A 8 0.98 -15.27 18.40
CA PHE A 8 0.89 -13.84 18.64
C PHE A 8 0.85 -13.13 17.30
N ASP A 9 -0.21 -12.36 17.06
CA ASP A 9 -0.31 -11.47 15.91
C ASP A 9 -0.09 -10.03 16.38
N GLU A 10 0.40 -9.15 15.49
CA GLU A 10 0.82 -7.78 15.81
C GLU A 10 1.80 -7.71 17.00
N ALA A 11 2.70 -8.70 17.10
CA ALA A 11 3.62 -8.86 18.21
C ALA A 11 4.60 -7.72 18.43
N SER A 12 4.77 -6.85 17.43
CA SER A 12 5.52 -5.59 17.57
C SER A 12 4.85 -4.60 18.53
N GLN A 13 3.54 -4.76 18.80
CA GLN A 13 2.79 -3.90 19.72
C GLN A 13 2.59 -4.50 21.12
N MET A 14 3.10 -5.69 21.35
CA MET A 14 2.92 -6.41 22.61
C MET A 14 4.24 -6.45 23.40
N SER A 15 4.20 -6.07 24.67
CA SER A 15 5.35 -6.22 25.55
C SER A 15 5.58 -7.69 25.92
N THR A 16 6.83 -8.05 26.20
CA THR A 16 7.19 -9.41 26.66
C THR A 16 6.46 -9.77 27.96
N ALA A 17 6.25 -8.80 28.84
CA ALA A 17 5.50 -9.02 30.09
C ALA A 17 4.04 -9.46 29.85
N GLU A 18 3.39 -8.94 28.81
CA GLU A 18 2.03 -9.34 28.42
C GLU A 18 2.01 -10.73 27.77
N ALA A 19 3.05 -11.07 27.00
CA ALA A 19 3.14 -12.32 26.27
C ALA A 19 3.52 -13.53 27.14
N VAL A 20 4.34 -13.34 28.18
CA VAL A 20 4.99 -14.41 28.96
C VAL A 20 3.99 -15.41 29.57
N GLY A 21 2.83 -14.93 30.04
CA GLY A 21 1.79 -15.79 30.61
C GLY A 21 1.17 -16.74 29.59
N SER A 22 1.06 -16.33 28.34
CA SER A 22 0.57 -17.17 27.24
C SER A 22 1.65 -18.14 26.75
N ILE A 23 2.89 -17.67 26.65
CA ILE A 23 4.06 -18.49 26.27
C ILE A 23 4.23 -19.64 27.26
N ALA A 24 4.14 -19.38 28.57
CA ALA A 24 4.30 -20.39 29.63
C ALA A 24 3.23 -21.51 29.56
N ARG A 25 2.14 -21.31 28.86
CA ARG A 25 1.02 -22.26 28.72
C ARG A 25 1.02 -23.02 27.41
N ALA A 26 2.00 -22.81 26.54
CA ALA A 26 2.07 -23.46 25.23
C ALA A 26 3.37 -24.26 25.08
N LYS A 27 3.33 -25.32 24.27
CA LYS A 27 4.51 -26.13 23.93
C LYS A 27 5.34 -25.48 22.81
N ALA A 28 4.69 -24.71 21.94
CA ALA A 28 5.32 -24.00 20.83
C ALA A 28 4.69 -22.60 20.68
N ALA A 29 5.45 -21.66 20.10
CA ALA A 29 4.99 -20.31 19.84
C ALA A 29 5.32 -19.90 18.40
N ILE A 30 4.39 -19.17 17.76
CA ILE A 30 4.62 -18.41 16.52
C ILE A 30 4.40 -16.95 16.87
N VAL A 31 5.43 -16.13 16.62
CA VAL A 31 5.39 -14.68 16.90
C VAL A 31 5.38 -13.96 15.55
N VAL A 32 4.27 -13.31 15.22
CA VAL A 32 4.05 -12.60 13.96
C VAL A 32 3.99 -11.12 14.23
N GLY A 33 4.77 -10.33 13.51
CA GLY A 33 4.80 -8.89 13.67
C GLY A 33 5.74 -8.22 12.67
N ASP A 34 5.80 -6.91 12.72
CA ASP A 34 6.63 -6.10 11.83
C ASP A 34 7.47 -5.11 12.65
N PRO A 35 8.80 -5.28 12.75
CA PRO A 35 9.68 -4.40 13.52
C PRO A 35 9.80 -2.99 12.89
N LYS A 36 9.24 -2.77 11.70
CA LYS A 36 9.18 -1.47 11.00
C LYS A 36 7.86 -0.73 11.26
N GLN A 37 6.96 -1.31 12.06
CA GLN A 37 5.73 -0.69 12.55
C GLN A 37 5.87 -0.24 14.00
N LEU A 38 4.78 0.25 14.62
CA LEU A 38 4.85 0.84 15.94
C LEU A 38 5.19 -0.20 17.01
N PRO A 39 6.06 0.14 17.96
CA PRO A 39 6.32 -0.66 19.15
C PRO A 39 5.16 -0.52 20.16
N PRO A 40 5.20 -1.30 21.27
CA PRO A 40 4.23 -1.13 22.35
C PRO A 40 4.29 0.31 22.89
N THR A 41 3.13 0.95 23.06
CA THR A 41 3.07 2.29 23.65
C THR A 41 2.79 2.17 25.15
N ALA A 42 3.53 2.94 25.96
CA ALA A 42 3.31 3.03 27.40
C ALA A 42 2.02 3.80 27.74
N PHE A 43 0.86 3.32 27.25
CA PHE A 43 -0.43 3.99 27.42
C PHE A 43 -0.91 4.08 28.88
N PHE A 44 -0.28 3.35 29.79
CA PHE A 44 -0.73 3.23 31.18
C PHE A 44 -0.08 4.23 32.16
N HIS A 45 0.83 5.07 31.74
CA HIS A 45 1.59 5.87 32.70
C HIS A 45 1.17 7.33 32.87
N THR A 46 0.31 7.94 32.05
CA THR A 46 -0.21 9.29 32.39
C THR A 46 -1.52 9.65 31.65
N ALA A 47 -2.55 9.97 32.41
CA ALA A 47 -3.84 10.42 31.90
C ALA A 47 -3.85 11.88 31.34
N TYR A 48 -2.74 12.58 31.40
CA TYR A 48 -2.56 13.95 30.88
C TYR A 48 -1.14 14.10 30.35
N VAL A 49 -0.94 13.93 29.07
CA VAL A 49 0.36 14.16 28.45
C VAL A 49 0.21 15.10 27.26
N ASP A 50 0.97 16.18 27.30
CA ASP A 50 1.16 17.08 26.18
C ASP A 50 1.94 16.32 25.09
N GLU A 51 1.35 16.09 23.91
CA GLU A 51 1.92 15.30 22.82
C GLU A 51 3.31 15.78 22.36
N GLU A 52 3.70 17.01 22.67
CA GLU A 52 5.02 17.55 22.35
C GLU A 52 6.12 17.11 23.33
N ASN A 53 5.75 16.60 24.51
CA ASN A 53 6.68 16.27 25.60
C ASN A 53 6.66 14.78 25.99
N LEU A 54 6.04 13.92 25.17
CA LEU A 54 6.11 12.47 25.37
C LEU A 54 7.52 11.99 25.08
N GLU A 55 8.34 11.90 26.10
CA GLU A 55 9.46 10.95 26.14
C GLU A 55 8.86 9.54 26.30
N ASN A 56 8.20 9.06 25.26
CA ASN A 56 7.84 7.65 25.17
C ASN A 56 9.13 6.89 24.91
N GLU A 57 9.67 6.26 25.95
CA GLU A 57 10.61 5.17 25.76
C GLU A 57 9.85 4.11 24.95
N ASP A 58 10.29 3.87 23.72
CA ASP A 58 9.80 2.75 22.92
C ASP A 58 10.15 1.46 23.70
N LEU A 59 9.15 0.85 24.32
CA LEU A 59 9.33 -0.42 25.02
C LEU A 59 9.69 -1.50 23.99
N GLU A 60 10.65 -2.34 24.34
CA GLU A 60 10.98 -3.51 23.52
C GLU A 60 9.77 -4.44 23.45
N SER A 61 9.43 -4.87 22.25
CA SER A 61 8.32 -5.78 22.01
C SER A 61 8.76 -7.24 22.20
N VAL A 62 7.80 -8.12 22.43
CA VAL A 62 8.06 -9.57 22.42
C VAL A 62 8.68 -10.02 21.08
N LEU A 63 8.37 -9.34 19.98
CA LEU A 63 8.99 -9.60 18.68
C LEU A 63 10.47 -9.24 18.70
N ASP A 64 10.85 -8.06 19.24
CA ASP A 64 12.24 -7.62 19.32
C ASP A 64 13.06 -8.56 20.22
N ASP A 65 12.50 -9.00 21.35
CA ASP A 65 13.14 -9.98 22.22
C ASP A 65 13.37 -11.33 21.54
N CYS A 66 12.36 -11.82 20.78
CA CYS A 66 12.49 -13.07 20.01
C CYS A 66 13.59 -12.95 18.94
N LEU A 67 13.67 -11.81 18.25
CA LEU A 67 14.72 -11.55 17.27
C LEU A 67 16.12 -11.46 17.93
N ALA A 68 16.23 -10.79 19.08
CA ALA A 68 17.47 -10.68 19.84
C ALA A 68 17.96 -12.05 20.36
N LEU A 69 17.05 -12.96 20.71
CA LEU A 69 17.36 -14.33 21.09
C LEU A 69 17.77 -15.22 19.91
N GLY A 70 17.71 -14.73 18.67
CA GLY A 70 18.07 -15.48 17.47
C GLY A 70 17.07 -16.61 17.16
N MET A 71 15.81 -16.44 17.48
CA MET A 71 14.77 -17.40 17.09
C MET A 71 14.69 -17.52 15.55
N PRO A 72 14.38 -18.70 15.01
CA PRO A 72 14.24 -18.87 13.56
C PRO A 72 13.21 -17.91 12.97
N GLU A 73 13.62 -17.12 11.99
CA GLU A 73 12.74 -16.14 11.36
C GLU A 73 12.40 -16.50 9.91
N ARG A 74 11.22 -16.06 9.47
CA ARG A 74 10.76 -16.12 8.10
C ARG A 74 10.08 -14.81 7.72
N HIS A 75 10.48 -14.23 6.60
CA HIS A 75 9.86 -13.00 6.10
C HIS A 75 8.68 -13.31 5.18
N LEU A 76 7.53 -12.67 5.47
CA LEU A 76 6.40 -12.63 4.53
C LEU A 76 6.69 -11.53 3.50
N VAL A 77 7.01 -11.93 2.28
CA VAL A 77 7.45 -10.99 1.23
C VAL A 77 6.31 -10.48 0.35
N TRP A 78 5.15 -11.14 0.33
CA TRP A 78 4.05 -10.75 -0.53
C TRP A 78 3.16 -9.68 0.11
N HIS A 79 3.00 -8.54 -0.59
CA HIS A 79 2.12 -7.46 -0.17
C HIS A 79 0.78 -7.56 -0.91
N TYR A 80 -0.31 -7.73 -0.16
CA TYR A 80 -1.66 -7.95 -0.72
C TYR A 80 -2.64 -6.80 -0.45
N ARG A 81 -2.38 -5.95 0.55
CA ARG A 81 -3.30 -4.88 0.95
C ARG A 81 -3.55 -3.90 -0.19
N SER A 82 -2.50 -3.35 -0.75
CA SER A 82 -2.59 -2.31 -1.77
C SER A 82 -2.96 -2.89 -3.13
N LYS A 83 -4.04 -2.39 -3.72
CA LYS A 83 -4.47 -2.75 -5.08
C LYS A 83 -3.60 -2.11 -6.17
N HIS A 84 -2.78 -1.13 -5.79
CA HIS A 84 -1.86 -0.44 -6.68
C HIS A 84 -0.47 -0.34 -6.05
N GLU A 85 0.58 -0.67 -6.83
CA GLU A 85 1.96 -0.70 -6.34
C GLU A 85 2.45 0.63 -5.75
N SER A 86 1.99 1.78 -6.28
CA SER A 86 2.45 3.08 -5.77
C SER A 86 2.10 3.31 -4.29
N LEU A 87 1.07 2.64 -3.77
CA LEU A 87 0.65 2.81 -2.38
C LEU A 87 1.62 2.21 -1.36
N ILE A 88 2.42 1.23 -1.76
CA ILE A 88 3.45 0.61 -0.90
C ILE A 88 4.88 0.92 -1.38
N ALA A 89 5.03 1.47 -2.58
CA ALA A 89 6.35 1.66 -3.21
C ALA A 89 7.29 2.51 -2.35
N PHE A 90 6.77 3.59 -1.74
CA PHE A 90 7.55 4.43 -0.84
C PHE A 90 8.05 3.64 0.37
N SER A 91 7.15 2.99 1.12
CA SER A 91 7.50 2.18 2.28
C SER A 91 8.46 1.05 1.93
N ASN A 92 8.23 0.38 0.80
CA ASN A 92 9.08 -0.71 0.32
C ASN A 92 10.52 -0.23 0.07
N SER A 93 10.67 0.93 -0.56
CA SER A 93 11.99 1.52 -0.84
C SER A 93 12.68 2.04 0.42
N MET A 94 11.96 2.74 1.29
CA MET A 94 12.54 3.44 2.44
C MET A 94 12.77 2.56 3.66
N TYR A 95 11.92 1.54 3.88
CA TYR A 95 11.91 0.80 5.14
C TYR A 95 12.06 -0.71 4.98
N TYR A 96 11.76 -1.27 3.80
CA TYR A 96 11.80 -2.72 3.56
C TYR A 96 12.82 -3.14 2.50
N ASP A 97 13.79 -2.28 2.17
CA ASP A 97 14.92 -2.58 1.26
C ASP A 97 14.48 -3.13 -0.11
N ASN A 98 13.30 -2.71 -0.60
CA ASN A 98 12.64 -3.25 -1.80
C ASN A 98 12.39 -4.76 -1.77
N ARG A 99 12.27 -5.36 -0.58
CA ARG A 99 12.08 -6.82 -0.41
C ARG A 99 10.63 -7.27 -0.56
N LEU A 100 9.66 -6.33 -0.47
CA LEU A 100 8.25 -6.67 -0.65
C LEU A 100 7.93 -6.90 -2.12
N CYS A 101 7.32 -8.06 -2.39
CA CYS A 101 6.80 -8.40 -3.71
C CYS A 101 5.40 -7.80 -3.88
N THR A 102 5.24 -7.00 -4.91
CA THR A 102 3.97 -6.35 -5.28
C THR A 102 3.48 -6.87 -6.63
N PHE A 103 2.20 -6.73 -6.89
CA PHE A 103 1.62 -7.07 -8.18
C PHE A 103 1.37 -5.79 -8.98
N PRO A 104 1.88 -5.70 -10.23
CA PRO A 104 1.64 -4.52 -11.05
C PRO A 104 0.14 -4.34 -11.30
N SER A 105 -0.28 -3.08 -11.38
CA SER A 105 -1.66 -2.71 -11.73
C SER A 105 -1.77 -2.37 -13.21
N PRO A 106 -2.93 -2.59 -13.85
CA PRO A 106 -3.12 -2.22 -15.26
C PRO A 106 -3.05 -0.70 -15.48
N ASP A 107 -3.25 0.12 -14.46
CA ASP A 107 -3.10 1.59 -14.47
C ASP A 107 -1.79 2.05 -13.79
N ALA A 108 -0.74 1.23 -13.85
CA ALA A 108 0.56 1.46 -13.20
C ALA A 108 1.30 2.75 -13.63
N MET A 109 0.84 3.42 -14.69
CA MET A 109 1.42 4.68 -15.15
C MET A 109 1.04 5.87 -14.26
N ASP A 110 -0.07 5.80 -13.53
CA ASP A 110 -0.56 6.87 -12.66
C ASP A 110 -0.29 6.52 -11.20
N SER A 111 0.32 7.44 -10.43
CA SER A 111 0.47 7.27 -8.99
C SER A 111 -0.89 7.41 -8.31
N LYS A 112 -1.18 6.50 -7.37
CA LYS A 112 -2.36 6.59 -6.48
C LYS A 112 -2.07 7.35 -5.20
N VAL A 113 -0.83 7.79 -5.00
CA VAL A 113 -0.46 8.73 -3.94
C VAL A 113 -0.29 10.09 -4.60
N LYS A 114 -1.07 11.09 -4.16
CA LYS A 114 -1.13 12.42 -4.78
C LYS A 114 -1.04 13.51 -3.73
N LEU A 115 -0.20 14.50 -3.95
CA LEU A 115 -0.16 15.70 -3.13
C LEU A 115 -1.29 16.66 -3.53
N CYS A 116 -2.07 17.08 -2.54
CA CYS A 116 -3.07 18.14 -2.61
C CYS A 116 -2.52 19.35 -1.89
N LEU A 117 -1.80 20.20 -2.61
CA LEU A 117 -1.21 21.40 -2.03
C LEU A 117 -2.29 22.44 -1.75
N VAL A 118 -2.34 22.93 -0.51
CA VAL A 118 -3.32 23.90 -0.02
C VAL A 118 -2.61 25.22 0.30
N ASP A 119 -3.20 26.32 -0.09
CA ASP A 119 -2.72 27.66 0.32
C ASP A 119 -3.23 27.97 1.74
N GLY A 120 -2.40 27.75 2.74
CA GLY A 120 -2.73 27.89 4.15
C GLY A 120 -1.51 28.05 5.03
N THR A 121 -1.76 28.29 6.33
CA THR A 121 -0.73 28.49 7.34
C THR A 121 -0.98 27.59 8.55
N TYR A 122 0.11 27.14 9.15
CA TYR A 122 0.07 26.39 10.41
C TYR A 122 0.14 27.35 11.61
N ASP A 123 -0.86 27.30 12.46
CA ASP A 123 -0.85 28.08 13.72
C ASP A 123 -0.09 27.34 14.81
N ARG A 124 1.21 27.57 14.86
CA ARG A 124 2.13 26.92 15.79
C ARG A 124 1.93 27.40 17.23
N GLY A 125 1.55 28.67 17.43
CA GLY A 125 1.61 29.34 18.74
C GLY A 125 0.43 29.05 19.65
N PHE A 126 -0.76 28.85 19.08
CA PHE A 126 -2.01 28.78 19.83
C PHE A 126 -2.77 27.48 19.62
N THR A 127 -3.25 27.25 18.41
CA THR A 127 -4.19 26.15 18.14
C THR A 127 -3.52 24.87 17.71
N LYS A 128 -2.28 24.92 17.28
CA LYS A 128 -1.52 23.79 16.68
C LYS A 128 -2.28 23.13 15.53
N ARG A 129 -2.94 23.95 14.68
CA ARG A 129 -3.83 23.51 13.59
C ARG A 129 -3.50 24.21 12.28
N ASN A 130 -3.90 23.57 11.20
CA ASN A 130 -3.91 24.14 9.87
C ASN A 130 -5.35 24.17 9.35
N ARG A 131 -6.03 25.26 9.60
CA ARG A 131 -7.46 25.41 9.36
C ARG A 131 -7.84 25.23 7.89
N LYS A 132 -7.09 25.86 6.98
CA LYS A 132 -7.37 25.76 5.54
C LYS A 132 -7.15 24.36 4.99
N GLU A 133 -6.14 23.67 5.49
CA GLU A 133 -5.89 22.27 5.14
C GLU A 133 -7.03 21.38 5.62
N ALA A 134 -7.51 21.56 6.86
CA ALA A 134 -8.66 20.84 7.40
C ALA A 134 -9.92 21.08 6.55
N GLU A 135 -10.20 22.32 6.17
CA GLU A 135 -11.34 22.68 5.31
C GLU A 135 -11.27 22.06 3.91
N ALA A 136 -10.08 22.06 3.31
CA ALA A 136 -9.86 21.43 2.00
C ALA A 136 -10.08 19.90 2.06
N LEU A 137 -9.56 19.26 3.11
CA LEU A 137 -9.74 17.84 3.33
C LEU A 137 -11.21 17.49 3.57
N VAL A 138 -11.91 18.21 4.44
CA VAL A 138 -13.34 18.01 4.72
C VAL A 138 -14.17 18.18 3.46
N LYS A 139 -13.87 19.19 2.64
CA LYS A 139 -14.55 19.40 1.35
C LYS A 139 -14.41 18.18 0.44
N GLU A 140 -13.24 17.55 0.37
CA GLU A 140 -13.01 16.34 -0.42
C GLU A 140 -13.77 15.13 0.14
N VAL A 141 -13.76 14.91 1.47
CA VAL A 141 -14.56 13.86 2.10
C VAL A 141 -16.03 14.02 1.76
N VAL A 142 -16.58 15.21 1.95
CA VAL A 142 -17.99 15.52 1.66
C VAL A 142 -18.31 15.34 0.18
N ARG A 143 -17.42 15.77 -0.72
CA ARG A 143 -17.57 15.54 -2.16
C ARG A 143 -17.70 14.07 -2.48
N ARG A 144 -16.83 13.22 -1.90
CA ARG A 144 -16.85 11.75 -2.10
C ARG A 144 -18.10 11.10 -1.51
N LEU A 145 -18.52 11.49 -0.31
CA LEU A 145 -19.74 10.97 0.31
C LEU A 145 -20.99 11.31 -0.50
N SER A 146 -21.00 12.47 -1.19
CA SER A 146 -22.12 12.94 -2.02
C SER A 146 -22.14 12.32 -3.42
N ASP A 147 -21.08 11.71 -3.87
CA ASP A 147 -20.97 11.11 -5.18
C ASP A 147 -21.41 9.63 -5.16
N PRO A 148 -22.36 9.19 -6.02
CA PRO A 148 -22.90 7.84 -5.99
C PRO A 148 -21.88 6.72 -6.30
N VAL A 149 -20.77 7.06 -6.96
CA VAL A 149 -19.72 6.11 -7.32
C VAL A 149 -18.64 6.13 -6.24
N LEU A 150 -18.14 7.31 -5.87
CA LEU A 150 -17.04 7.48 -4.93
C LEU A 150 -17.42 7.13 -3.48
N SER A 151 -18.71 7.30 -3.12
CA SER A 151 -19.22 6.94 -1.79
C SER A 151 -19.17 5.43 -1.51
N LYS A 152 -19.01 4.60 -2.53
CA LYS A 152 -18.88 3.13 -2.36
C LYS A 152 -17.55 2.72 -1.76
N SER A 153 -16.48 3.48 -1.98
CA SER A 153 -15.16 3.22 -1.40
C SER A 153 -15.15 3.64 0.07
N SER A 154 -14.56 2.82 0.93
CA SER A 154 -14.38 3.16 2.33
C SER A 154 -13.31 4.24 2.49
N MET A 155 -13.49 5.13 3.47
CA MET A 155 -12.59 6.26 3.68
C MET A 155 -12.07 6.33 5.10
N GLY A 156 -10.81 6.77 5.24
CA GLY A 156 -10.19 7.10 6.51
C GLY A 156 -9.43 8.42 6.41
N VAL A 157 -9.47 9.20 7.47
CA VAL A 157 -8.67 10.40 7.62
C VAL A 157 -7.57 10.12 8.63
N VAL A 158 -6.33 10.43 8.26
CA VAL A 158 -5.15 10.29 9.12
C VAL A 158 -4.48 11.64 9.27
N THR A 159 -4.15 12.03 10.50
CA THR A 159 -3.50 13.33 10.80
C THR A 159 -2.25 13.14 11.63
N PHE A 160 -1.35 14.12 11.58
CA PHE A 160 -0.15 14.12 12.44
C PHE A 160 -0.46 14.48 13.90
N SER A 161 -1.46 15.32 14.17
CA SER A 161 -1.74 15.79 15.52
C SER A 161 -3.19 15.61 15.95
N SER A 162 -3.43 15.44 17.24
CA SER A 162 -4.77 15.34 17.82
C SER A 162 -5.54 16.65 17.66
N ALA A 163 -4.87 17.81 17.78
CA ALA A 163 -5.52 19.09 17.58
C ALA A 163 -6.09 19.24 16.15
N GLN A 164 -5.38 18.76 15.13
CA GLN A 164 -5.86 18.76 13.75
C GLN A 164 -6.99 17.74 13.56
N ARG A 165 -6.89 16.56 14.17
CA ARG A 165 -7.96 15.54 14.17
C ARG A 165 -9.26 16.13 14.69
N ASP A 166 -9.23 16.76 15.86
CA ASP A 166 -10.42 17.32 16.51
C ASP A 166 -11.04 18.46 15.67
N ASP A 167 -10.21 19.25 14.99
CA ASP A 167 -10.71 20.31 14.10
C ASP A 167 -11.38 19.74 12.86
N ILE A 168 -10.77 18.72 12.23
CA ILE A 168 -11.35 18.02 11.09
C ILE A 168 -12.65 17.33 11.49
N GLU A 169 -12.67 16.62 12.62
CA GLU A 169 -13.87 15.94 13.12
C GLU A 169 -15.02 16.91 13.36
N ARG A 170 -14.77 18.03 14.02
CA ARG A 170 -15.75 19.07 14.26
C ARG A 170 -16.31 19.67 12.97
N LEU A 171 -15.45 19.95 12.00
CA LEU A 171 -15.84 20.48 10.70
C LEU A 171 -16.66 19.48 9.90
N LEU A 172 -16.18 18.25 9.87
CA LEU A 172 -16.79 17.17 9.09
C LEU A 172 -18.17 16.81 9.64
N ASN A 173 -18.32 16.67 10.96
CA ASN A 173 -19.61 16.40 11.58
C ASN A 173 -20.63 17.49 11.26
N LYS A 174 -20.24 18.77 11.27
CA LYS A 174 -21.12 19.87 10.85
C LYS A 174 -21.62 19.71 9.41
N GLU A 175 -20.73 19.37 8.49
CA GLU A 175 -21.07 19.21 7.08
C GLU A 175 -21.91 17.94 6.82
N ILE A 176 -21.58 16.82 7.48
CA ILE A 176 -22.33 15.55 7.38
C ILE A 176 -23.78 15.76 7.81
N VAL A 177 -24.00 16.38 8.97
CA VAL A 177 -25.36 16.66 9.48
C VAL A 177 -26.09 17.61 8.53
N ALA A 178 -25.45 18.72 8.13
CA ALA A 178 -26.06 19.70 7.25
C ALA A 178 -26.50 19.10 5.89
N LYS A 179 -25.77 18.14 5.37
CA LYS A 179 -26.02 17.47 4.06
C LYS A 179 -26.70 16.12 4.18
N ARG A 180 -27.04 15.65 5.38
CA ARG A 180 -27.65 14.35 5.65
C ARG A 180 -26.85 13.17 5.08
N LEU A 181 -25.54 13.16 5.33
CA LEU A 181 -24.62 12.15 4.83
C LEU A 181 -24.27 11.08 5.87
N ASP A 182 -24.95 11.03 7.01
CA ASP A 182 -24.66 10.13 8.14
C ASP A 182 -24.65 8.67 7.70
N ALA A 183 -25.64 8.23 6.92
CA ALA A 183 -25.72 6.87 6.43
C ALA A 183 -24.53 6.53 5.50
N ALA A 184 -24.17 7.43 4.61
CA ALA A 184 -23.03 7.22 3.70
C ALA A 184 -21.68 7.17 4.44
N ALA A 185 -21.57 7.90 5.57
CA ALA A 185 -20.35 7.98 6.35
C ALA A 185 -20.20 6.80 7.34
N TYR A 186 -21.28 6.45 8.04
CA TYR A 186 -21.20 5.60 9.23
C TYR A 186 -22.03 4.33 9.20
N ASP A 187 -23.13 4.28 8.41
CA ASP A 187 -23.98 3.10 8.31
C ASP A 187 -23.48 2.14 7.20
N ARG A 188 -22.29 1.57 7.45
CA ARG A 188 -21.60 0.68 6.52
C ARG A 188 -20.62 -0.24 7.25
N GLU A 189 -20.22 -1.34 6.61
CA GLU A 189 -19.28 -2.32 7.17
C GLU A 189 -17.94 -1.70 7.60
N GLU A 190 -17.43 -0.77 6.80
CA GLU A 190 -16.22 0.00 7.10
C GLU A 190 -16.55 1.49 7.23
N PRO A 191 -16.97 1.96 8.42
CA PRO A 191 -17.33 3.36 8.65
C PRO A 191 -16.14 4.30 8.49
N LEU A 192 -16.43 5.55 8.16
CA LEU A 192 -15.42 6.61 8.14
C LEU A 192 -14.76 6.75 9.50
N PHE A 193 -13.45 6.80 9.52
CA PHE A 193 -12.70 7.12 10.74
C PHE A 193 -11.85 8.38 10.58
N ILE A 194 -11.54 9.04 11.71
CA ILE A 194 -10.56 10.13 11.79
C ILE A 194 -9.61 9.79 12.93
N LYS A 195 -8.33 9.52 12.60
CA LYS A 195 -7.32 9.06 13.55
C LYS A 195 -6.01 9.83 13.41
N ASN A 196 -5.24 9.89 14.48
CA ASN A 196 -3.87 10.38 14.42
C ASN A 196 -2.88 9.23 14.13
N LEU A 197 -1.60 9.57 13.98
CA LEU A 197 -0.54 8.60 13.66
C LEU A 197 -0.40 7.46 14.68
N GLU A 198 -0.70 7.73 15.96
CA GLU A 198 -0.55 6.75 17.04
C GLU A 198 -1.65 5.68 17.03
N ASN A 199 -2.84 6.04 16.54
CA ASN A 199 -4.04 5.21 16.66
C ASN A 199 -4.48 4.55 15.35
N VAL A 200 -3.72 4.70 14.26
CA VAL A 200 -4.10 4.22 12.93
C VAL A 200 -3.60 2.82 12.62
N GLN A 201 -2.73 2.25 13.45
CA GLN A 201 -2.21 0.90 13.24
C GLN A 201 -3.34 -0.13 13.33
N GLY A 202 -3.33 -1.14 12.46
CA GLY A 202 -4.38 -2.14 12.34
C GLY A 202 -5.54 -1.73 11.41
N ASP A 203 -5.78 -0.43 11.22
CA ASP A 203 -6.83 0.05 10.32
C ASP A 203 -6.37 0.14 8.86
N GLU A 204 -7.33 0.02 7.96
CA GLU A 204 -7.14 0.25 6.52
C GLU A 204 -8.44 0.68 5.88
N ARG A 205 -8.38 1.44 4.79
CA ARG A 205 -9.53 1.84 3.97
C ARG A 205 -9.14 1.88 2.49
N ASP A 206 -10.15 1.87 1.63
CA ASP A 206 -9.91 2.02 0.19
C ASP A 206 -9.23 3.35 -0.11
N VAL A 207 -9.69 4.42 0.52
CA VAL A 207 -9.13 5.77 0.34
C VAL A 207 -8.68 6.33 1.69
N ILE A 208 -7.42 6.78 1.74
CA ILE A 208 -6.88 7.52 2.89
C ILE A 208 -6.67 8.98 2.49
N LEU A 209 -7.26 9.89 3.29
CA LEU A 209 -7.00 11.32 3.22
C LEU A 209 -6.03 11.66 4.36
N PHE A 210 -4.83 12.03 4.00
CA PHE A 210 -3.72 12.25 4.93
C PHE A 210 -3.48 13.74 5.12
N SER A 211 -3.67 14.28 6.33
CA SER A 211 -3.42 15.67 6.68
C SER A 211 -2.05 15.80 7.34
N VAL A 212 -1.14 16.51 6.70
CA VAL A 212 0.20 16.80 7.25
C VAL A 212 0.12 17.79 8.39
N CYS A 213 -0.84 18.71 8.36
CA CYS A 213 -1.06 19.76 9.35
C CYS A 213 0.06 20.81 9.40
N TYR A 214 1.30 20.35 9.58
CA TYR A 214 2.48 21.23 9.66
C TYR A 214 2.73 21.95 8.35
N GLY A 215 3.24 23.18 8.44
CA GLY A 215 3.51 23.99 7.29
C GLY A 215 4.13 25.35 7.65
N PRO A 216 4.18 26.29 6.70
CA PRO A 216 4.62 27.66 6.97
C PRO A 216 3.67 28.34 7.96
N ASP A 217 4.26 29.07 8.91
CA ASP A 217 3.54 29.98 9.79
C ASP A 217 3.12 31.26 9.05
N SER A 218 2.50 32.21 9.76
CA SER A 218 2.08 33.50 9.21
C SER A 218 3.23 34.36 8.66
N THR A 219 4.49 34.03 9.00
CA THR A 219 5.70 34.69 8.50
C THR A 219 6.35 33.93 7.33
N GLY A 220 5.75 32.82 6.90
CA GLY A 220 6.28 31.94 5.84
C GLY A 220 7.40 31.01 6.29
N ARG A 221 7.69 30.91 7.58
CA ARG A 221 8.74 30.03 8.11
C ARG A 221 8.18 28.64 8.41
N VAL A 222 8.90 27.60 7.97
CA VAL A 222 8.60 26.21 8.31
C VAL A 222 9.47 25.77 9.49
N SER A 223 8.81 25.31 10.56
CA SER A 223 9.47 24.66 11.67
C SER A 223 9.75 23.20 11.33
N LEU A 224 10.94 22.69 11.70
CA LEU A 224 11.27 21.27 11.56
C LEU A 224 10.87 20.41 12.76
N ASN A 225 10.12 20.97 13.69
CA ASN A 225 9.48 20.19 14.75
C ASN A 225 8.11 19.68 14.26
N PHE A 226 8.09 18.41 13.91
CA PHE A 226 6.88 17.67 13.46
C PHE A 226 6.39 16.71 14.56
N GLY A 227 6.54 17.11 15.82
CA GLY A 227 6.06 16.34 16.97
C GLY A 227 6.65 14.91 17.03
N PRO A 228 5.80 13.89 17.08
CA PRO A 228 6.25 12.50 17.23
C PRO A 228 7.23 12.00 16.17
N LEU A 229 7.27 12.62 14.99
CA LEU A 229 8.22 12.23 13.94
C LEU A 229 9.67 12.58 14.27
N ASN A 230 9.88 13.57 15.12
CA ASN A 230 11.24 13.97 15.51
C ASN A 230 11.87 13.02 16.54
N GLN A 231 11.04 12.21 17.22
CA GLN A 231 11.51 11.28 18.24
C GLN A 231 12.27 10.08 17.63
N ALA A 232 13.02 9.37 18.46
CA ALA A 232 13.60 8.09 18.09
C ALA A 232 12.49 7.13 17.65
N GLY A 233 12.68 6.41 16.54
CA GLY A 233 11.60 5.54 16.01
C GLY A 233 10.44 6.27 15.33
N GLY A 234 10.37 7.61 15.33
CA GLY A 234 9.29 8.39 14.75
C GLY A 234 8.96 8.08 13.29
N TRP A 235 9.95 7.62 12.51
CA TRP A 235 9.75 7.15 11.15
C TRP A 235 8.79 5.95 11.03
N ARG A 236 8.66 5.11 12.09
CA ARG A 236 7.73 3.98 12.11
C ARG A 236 6.29 4.46 12.04
N ARG A 237 5.96 5.59 12.70
CA ARG A 237 4.63 6.23 12.63
C ARG A 237 4.27 6.62 11.20
N LEU A 238 5.23 7.23 10.50
CA LEU A 238 5.03 7.57 9.08
C LEU A 238 4.83 6.31 8.25
N ASN A 239 5.67 5.28 8.41
CA ASN A 239 5.57 4.03 7.67
C ASN A 239 4.18 3.38 7.84
N VAL A 240 3.68 3.33 9.07
CA VAL A 240 2.34 2.82 9.36
C VAL A 240 1.28 3.64 8.61
N ALA A 241 1.28 4.96 8.75
CA ALA A 241 0.26 5.83 8.18
C ALA A 241 0.20 5.79 6.65
N VAL A 242 1.38 5.82 5.98
CA VAL A 242 1.44 5.86 4.51
C VAL A 242 1.16 4.51 3.84
N SER A 243 1.01 3.44 4.62
CA SER A 243 0.69 2.10 4.13
C SER A 243 -0.75 1.67 4.40
N ARG A 244 -1.64 2.59 4.81
CA ARG A 244 -3.04 2.26 5.21
C ARG A 244 -4.04 2.26 4.05
N ALA A 245 -3.68 2.80 2.89
CA ALA A 245 -4.57 2.88 1.74
C ALA A 245 -4.58 1.59 0.91
N ARG A 246 -5.77 1.15 0.50
CA ARG A 246 -5.92 0.02 -0.43
C ARG A 246 -5.98 0.46 -1.90
N GLU A 247 -6.57 1.63 -2.20
CA GLU A 247 -6.81 2.10 -3.58
C GLU A 247 -6.20 3.47 -3.88
N GLU A 248 -6.34 4.44 -2.97
CA GLU A 248 -5.88 5.82 -3.19
C GLU A 248 -5.46 6.50 -1.89
N MET A 249 -4.44 7.33 -1.97
CA MET A 249 -4.01 8.22 -0.88
C MET A 249 -3.90 9.65 -1.38
N LEU A 250 -4.66 10.55 -0.74
CA LEU A 250 -4.61 11.99 -0.98
C LEU A 250 -3.90 12.68 0.19
N VAL A 251 -2.76 13.28 -0.09
CA VAL A 251 -1.92 13.94 0.92
C VAL A 251 -2.19 15.44 0.89
N PHE A 252 -2.88 15.94 1.90
CA PHE A 252 -3.13 17.38 2.06
C PHE A 252 -1.97 18.01 2.82
N SER A 253 -1.40 19.04 2.26
CA SER A 253 -0.28 19.77 2.86
C SER A 253 -0.24 21.22 2.42
N THR A 254 0.25 22.10 3.29
CA THR A 254 0.54 23.49 2.96
C THR A 254 2.03 23.71 2.70
N MET A 255 2.83 22.64 2.72
CA MET A 255 4.25 22.68 2.39
C MET A 255 4.61 21.65 1.32
N THR A 256 5.67 21.94 0.57
CA THR A 256 6.31 21.04 -0.37
C THR A 256 7.56 20.39 0.24
N SER A 257 8.05 19.33 -0.38
CA SER A 257 9.30 18.67 0.04
C SER A 257 10.50 19.62 0.05
N ALA A 258 10.54 20.59 -0.85
CA ALA A 258 11.60 21.58 -0.94
C ALA A 258 11.73 22.51 0.27
N MET A 259 10.63 22.68 1.04
CA MET A 259 10.62 23.53 2.24
C MET A 259 11.28 22.85 3.47
N ILE A 260 11.57 21.55 3.39
CA ILE A 260 12.21 20.79 4.48
C ILE A 260 13.72 20.73 4.23
N ASP A 261 14.49 21.44 5.06
CA ASP A 261 15.95 21.52 5.00
C ASP A 261 16.58 20.48 5.95
N LEU A 262 17.05 19.37 5.38
CA LEU A 262 17.67 18.28 6.16
C LEU A 262 19.03 18.64 6.77
N ALA A 263 19.68 19.73 6.33
CA ALA A 263 20.93 20.19 6.96
C ALA A 263 20.71 20.67 8.42
N LYS A 264 19.46 20.97 8.78
CA LYS A 264 19.08 21.47 10.13
C LYS A 264 18.55 20.38 11.07
N THR A 265 18.52 19.12 10.64
CA THR A 265 17.98 18.03 11.47
C THR A 265 18.61 16.70 11.13
N SER A 266 18.81 15.85 12.14
CA SER A 266 19.27 14.46 11.99
C SER A 266 18.11 13.44 12.13
N SER A 267 16.87 13.92 12.31
CA SER A 267 15.72 13.04 12.52
C SER A 267 15.41 12.22 11.26
N LYS A 268 15.43 10.88 11.40
CA LYS A 268 15.01 9.94 10.34
C LYS A 268 13.54 10.11 9.96
N GLY A 269 12.67 10.47 10.92
CA GLY A 269 11.25 10.72 10.65
C GLY A 269 11.05 11.95 9.78
N VAL A 270 11.81 13.04 10.02
CA VAL A 270 11.75 14.25 9.19
C VAL A 270 12.30 13.99 7.79
N ALA A 271 13.37 13.23 7.68
CA ALA A 271 13.91 12.81 6.38
C ALA A 271 12.91 11.95 5.60
N GLY A 272 12.22 11.03 6.29
CA GLY A 272 11.16 10.22 5.73
C GLY A 272 9.98 11.06 5.24
N LEU A 273 9.54 12.07 6.01
CA LEU A 273 8.45 12.97 5.62
C LEU A 273 8.82 13.75 4.35
N LYS A 274 10.04 14.31 4.28
CA LYS A 274 10.51 15.00 3.08
C LYS A 274 10.46 14.09 1.86
N ALA A 275 11.00 12.89 1.97
CA ALA A 275 11.02 11.91 0.89
C ALA A 275 9.59 11.48 0.49
N PHE A 276 8.68 11.33 1.46
CA PHE A 276 7.28 11.00 1.19
C PHE A 276 6.54 12.13 0.46
N LEU A 277 6.73 13.39 0.87
CA LEU A 277 6.16 14.53 0.16
C LEU A 277 6.69 14.60 -1.27
N GLU A 278 7.99 14.42 -1.47
CA GLU A 278 8.59 14.39 -2.82
C GLU A 278 8.00 13.26 -3.67
N PHE A 279 7.80 12.08 -3.07
CA PHE A 279 7.12 10.97 -3.72
C PHE A 279 5.67 11.29 -4.08
N ALA A 280 4.91 11.96 -3.20
CA ALA A 280 3.55 12.38 -3.46
C ALA A 280 3.46 13.47 -4.56
N GLU A 281 4.49 14.32 -4.67
CA GLU A 281 4.61 15.36 -5.73
C GLU A 281 4.93 14.77 -7.10
N LYS A 282 5.93 13.89 -7.17
CA LYS A 282 6.58 13.48 -8.44
C LYS A 282 6.34 12.01 -8.78
N GLY A 283 5.74 11.24 -7.87
CA GLY A 283 5.51 9.81 -8.06
C GLY A 283 6.79 8.98 -7.96
N ARG A 284 6.79 7.82 -8.59
CA ARG A 284 7.84 6.79 -8.48
C ARG A 284 9.21 7.19 -9.01
N THR A 285 9.31 8.25 -9.81
CA THR A 285 10.59 8.74 -10.36
C THR A 285 11.56 9.20 -9.28
N THR A 286 11.07 9.48 -8.07
CA THR A 286 11.88 9.90 -6.91
C THR A 286 12.49 8.73 -6.14
N LEU A 287 11.98 7.52 -6.32
CA LEU A 287 12.48 6.34 -5.66
C LEU A 287 13.68 5.78 -6.43
N ALA A 288 14.68 5.31 -5.69
CA ALA A 288 15.78 4.57 -6.31
C ALA A 288 15.20 3.40 -7.11
N ALA A 289 15.60 3.28 -8.37
CA ALA A 289 15.25 2.12 -9.16
C ALA A 289 15.68 0.88 -8.38
N PRO A 290 14.83 -0.13 -8.18
CA PRO A 290 15.28 -1.39 -7.60
C PRO A 290 16.51 -1.81 -8.38
N SER A 291 17.59 -2.16 -7.67
CA SER A 291 18.82 -2.63 -8.32
C SER A 291 18.39 -3.67 -9.34
N ALA A 292 18.58 -3.33 -10.62
CA ALA A 292 18.21 -4.23 -11.68
C ALA A 292 19.03 -5.50 -11.45
N SER A 293 18.41 -6.50 -10.86
CA SER A 293 18.93 -7.85 -11.00
C SER A 293 18.94 -8.08 -12.49
N VAL A 294 20.15 -8.03 -13.08
CA VAL A 294 20.38 -8.31 -14.48
C VAL A 294 19.79 -9.70 -14.70
N ARG A 295 18.55 -9.76 -15.17
CA ARG A 295 17.98 -11.03 -15.64
C ARG A 295 18.78 -11.36 -16.88
N GLY A 296 19.70 -12.30 -16.74
CA GLY A 296 20.47 -12.82 -17.84
C GLY A 296 19.52 -13.43 -18.87
N GLY A 297 19.55 -12.90 -20.08
CA GLY A 297 18.80 -13.37 -21.22
C GLY A 297 17.58 -12.51 -21.52
N ALA A 298 17.52 -11.98 -22.75
CA ALA A 298 16.31 -11.41 -23.31
C ALA A 298 15.28 -12.56 -23.44
N GLY A 299 14.40 -12.70 -22.45
CA GLY A 299 13.32 -13.68 -22.48
C GLY A 299 12.43 -13.46 -23.71
N ILE A 300 11.64 -14.46 -24.08
CA ILE A 300 10.72 -14.39 -25.23
C ILE A 300 9.78 -13.18 -25.18
N GLY A 301 9.61 -12.55 -24.01
CA GLY A 301 8.81 -11.34 -23.82
C GLY A 301 9.25 -10.20 -24.72
N LYS A 302 10.55 -9.98 -24.88
CA LYS A 302 11.05 -8.94 -25.77
C LYS A 302 10.67 -9.19 -27.23
N PHE A 303 10.85 -10.41 -27.71
CA PHE A 303 10.46 -10.77 -29.06
C PHE A 303 8.96 -10.65 -29.31
N ILE A 304 8.13 -11.04 -28.32
CA ILE A 304 6.68 -10.87 -28.40
C ILE A 304 6.31 -9.38 -28.45
N ALA A 305 6.96 -8.54 -27.65
CA ALA A 305 6.71 -7.10 -27.65
C ALA A 305 7.09 -6.45 -29.01
N GLU A 306 8.22 -6.86 -29.59
CA GLU A 306 8.67 -6.40 -30.91
C GLU A 306 7.69 -6.82 -32.02
N GLU A 307 7.25 -8.06 -32.02
CA GLU A 307 6.27 -8.59 -32.98
C GLU A 307 4.90 -7.88 -32.87
N LEU A 308 4.41 -7.64 -31.63
CA LEU A 308 3.18 -6.89 -31.42
C LEU A 308 3.33 -5.42 -31.81
N SER A 309 4.50 -4.82 -31.58
CA SER A 309 4.79 -3.46 -31.99
C SER A 309 4.83 -3.32 -33.51
N ALA A 310 5.38 -4.31 -34.22
CA ALA A 310 5.33 -4.37 -35.68
C ALA A 310 3.88 -4.49 -36.21
N CYS A 311 2.95 -4.99 -35.38
CA CYS A 311 1.52 -5.03 -35.70
C CYS A 311 0.75 -3.76 -35.32
N GLY A 312 1.45 -2.71 -34.83
CA GLY A 312 0.85 -1.42 -34.50
C GLY A 312 0.37 -1.27 -33.03
N TYR A 313 0.68 -2.21 -32.15
CA TYR A 313 0.38 -2.10 -30.71
C TYR A 313 1.54 -1.42 -29.98
N GLU A 314 1.23 -0.48 -29.10
CA GLU A 314 2.22 0.09 -28.18
C GLU A 314 2.44 -0.93 -27.03
N CYS A 315 3.66 -1.43 -26.88
CA CYS A 315 4.00 -2.43 -25.87
C CYS A 315 5.08 -1.92 -24.92
N ARG A 316 4.99 -2.36 -23.66
CA ARG A 316 6.04 -2.22 -22.66
C ARG A 316 6.40 -3.59 -22.12
N TYR A 317 7.66 -3.80 -21.78
CA TYR A 317 8.15 -5.06 -21.22
C TYR A 317 8.64 -4.86 -19.80
N ASP A 318 8.68 -5.93 -19.01
CA ASP A 318 9.09 -5.96 -17.60
C ASP A 318 8.32 -4.96 -16.72
N VAL A 319 6.99 -4.92 -16.88
CA VAL A 319 6.11 -4.01 -16.11
C VAL A 319 5.92 -4.51 -14.70
N GLY A 320 6.29 -3.70 -13.72
CA GLY A 320 6.20 -3.96 -12.28
C GLY A 320 7.36 -3.36 -11.51
N ALA A 321 7.16 -3.13 -10.21
CA ALA A 321 8.13 -2.48 -9.33
C ALA A 321 8.99 -3.46 -8.56
N SER A 322 8.49 -4.65 -8.32
CA SER A 322 9.15 -5.71 -7.54
C SER A 322 9.76 -6.79 -8.43
N ASP A 323 10.21 -7.87 -7.83
CA ASP A 323 10.71 -9.04 -8.54
C ASP A 323 9.66 -9.70 -9.43
N PHE A 324 8.37 -9.55 -9.08
CA PHE A 324 7.26 -9.99 -9.90
C PHE A 324 6.90 -8.92 -10.95
N LYS A 325 6.97 -9.30 -12.23
CA LYS A 325 6.69 -8.40 -13.36
C LYS A 325 5.78 -9.08 -14.37
N VAL A 326 5.02 -8.27 -15.09
CA VAL A 326 4.34 -8.69 -16.31
C VAL A 326 5.35 -8.57 -17.46
N ASP A 327 5.64 -9.69 -18.14
CA ASP A 327 6.71 -9.75 -19.14
C ASP A 327 6.47 -8.81 -20.32
N VAL A 328 5.21 -8.75 -20.82
CA VAL A 328 4.78 -7.77 -21.83
C VAL A 328 3.43 -7.20 -21.45
N ALA A 329 3.32 -5.89 -21.49
CA ALA A 329 2.06 -5.17 -21.28
C ALA A 329 1.72 -4.36 -22.54
N VAL A 330 0.54 -4.58 -23.09
CA VAL A 330 0.02 -3.83 -24.24
C VAL A 330 -0.76 -2.63 -23.75
N VAL A 331 -0.39 -1.44 -24.21
CA VAL A 331 -1.05 -0.18 -23.82
C VAL A 331 -2.45 -0.12 -24.44
N ASP A 332 -3.43 0.37 -23.70
CA ASP A 332 -4.79 0.58 -24.20
C ASP A 332 -4.82 1.73 -25.20
N PRO A 333 -5.19 1.49 -26.47
CA PRO A 333 -5.24 2.54 -27.47
C PRO A 333 -6.26 3.64 -27.16
N LYS A 334 -7.29 3.34 -26.34
CA LYS A 334 -8.31 4.31 -25.88
C LYS A 334 -7.87 5.10 -24.64
N ASN A 335 -6.96 4.55 -23.84
CA ASN A 335 -6.44 5.19 -22.63
C ASN A 335 -4.96 4.86 -22.43
N LYS A 336 -4.09 5.74 -22.90
CA LYS A 336 -2.62 5.55 -22.84
C LYS A 336 -2.04 5.45 -21.43
N HIS A 337 -2.81 5.75 -20.40
CA HIS A 337 -2.42 5.61 -19.00
C HIS A 337 -2.73 4.22 -18.42
N ARG A 338 -3.29 3.32 -19.24
CA ARG A 338 -3.70 1.97 -18.84
C ARG A 338 -3.14 0.91 -19.78
N PHE A 339 -2.89 -0.26 -19.24
CA PHE A 339 -2.60 -1.46 -20.00
C PHE A 339 -3.88 -2.24 -20.30
N LEU A 340 -4.04 -2.65 -21.55
CA LEU A 340 -5.19 -3.42 -22.02
C LEU A 340 -5.01 -4.93 -21.75
N LEU A 341 -3.78 -5.43 -21.95
CA LEU A 341 -3.45 -6.84 -21.84
C LEU A 341 -2.05 -7.04 -21.25
N GLY A 342 -1.92 -8.01 -20.35
CA GLY A 342 -0.65 -8.52 -19.85
C GLY A 342 -0.34 -9.88 -20.44
N VAL A 343 0.88 -10.07 -20.93
CA VAL A 343 1.38 -11.38 -21.40
C VAL A 343 2.41 -11.88 -20.40
N LEU A 344 2.19 -13.08 -19.88
CA LEU A 344 3.13 -13.78 -19.01
C LEU A 344 3.86 -14.86 -19.79
N CYS A 345 5.17 -14.73 -19.87
CA CYS A 345 6.06 -15.66 -20.53
C CYS A 345 6.70 -16.56 -19.47
N GLY A 346 6.38 -17.83 -19.43
CA GLY A 346 6.99 -18.71 -18.44
C GLY A 346 8.52 -18.78 -18.58
N GLY A 347 9.28 -18.72 -17.48
CA GLY A 347 10.73 -18.90 -17.59
C GLY A 347 11.61 -18.33 -16.47
N THR A 348 11.10 -17.87 -15.34
CA THR A 348 11.98 -17.48 -14.21
C THR A 348 11.98 -18.56 -13.12
N ASP A 349 13.16 -19.02 -12.74
CA ASP A 349 13.35 -20.13 -11.78
C ASP A 349 13.09 -19.73 -10.31
N LYS A 350 12.75 -18.46 -10.04
CA LYS A 350 12.50 -17.92 -8.68
C LYS A 350 11.16 -18.34 -8.07
N PHE A 351 10.18 -18.79 -8.87
CA PHE A 351 8.84 -19.12 -8.40
C PHE A 351 8.46 -20.55 -8.74
N SER A 352 7.71 -21.21 -7.85
CA SER A 352 7.21 -22.54 -8.11
C SER A 352 6.31 -22.59 -9.36
N VAL A 353 6.16 -23.78 -9.95
CA VAL A 353 5.25 -23.98 -11.10
C VAL A 353 3.81 -23.61 -10.71
N LYS A 354 3.38 -23.89 -9.47
CA LYS A 354 2.06 -23.57 -8.94
C LYS A 354 1.89 -22.05 -8.83
N ASP A 355 2.90 -21.35 -8.30
CA ASP A 355 2.86 -19.88 -8.17
C ASP A 355 2.72 -19.21 -9.53
N ARG A 356 3.56 -19.60 -10.48
CA ARG A 356 3.55 -19.03 -11.84
C ARG A 356 2.26 -19.33 -12.61
N ASN A 357 1.75 -20.54 -12.48
CA ASN A 357 0.67 -20.99 -13.33
C ASN A 357 -0.72 -20.67 -12.80
N ILE A 358 -0.87 -20.57 -11.50
CA ILE A 358 -2.15 -20.40 -10.83
C ILE A 358 -2.19 -19.08 -10.07
N LEU A 359 -1.33 -18.91 -9.06
CA LEU A 359 -1.44 -17.81 -8.12
C LEU A 359 -1.20 -16.46 -8.78
N GLN A 360 -0.12 -16.31 -9.56
CA GLN A 360 0.19 -15.05 -10.24
C GLN A 360 -0.93 -14.65 -11.22
N VAL A 361 -1.43 -15.60 -12.00
CA VAL A 361 -2.52 -15.35 -12.96
C VAL A 361 -3.81 -14.95 -12.22
N GLN A 362 -4.14 -15.63 -11.12
CA GLN A 362 -5.34 -15.31 -10.35
C GLN A 362 -5.22 -13.93 -9.70
N THR A 363 -4.05 -13.60 -9.14
CA THR A 363 -3.83 -12.30 -8.49
C THR A 363 -3.88 -11.15 -9.48
N LEU A 364 -3.24 -11.28 -10.65
CA LEU A 364 -3.34 -10.27 -11.70
C LEU A 364 -4.78 -10.09 -12.19
N LYS A 365 -5.53 -11.19 -12.34
CA LYS A 365 -6.95 -11.10 -12.71
C LYS A 365 -7.78 -10.38 -11.64
N ARG A 366 -7.51 -10.63 -10.34
CA ARG A 366 -8.15 -9.89 -9.23
C ARG A 366 -7.78 -8.40 -9.24
N ALA A 367 -6.57 -8.06 -9.72
CA ALA A 367 -6.12 -6.69 -9.95
C ALA A 367 -6.61 -6.09 -11.29
N ASN A 368 -7.64 -6.68 -11.91
CA ASN A 368 -8.27 -6.23 -13.16
C ASN A 368 -7.37 -6.26 -14.41
N TRP A 369 -6.37 -7.14 -14.44
CA TRP A 369 -5.61 -7.42 -15.64
C TRP A 369 -6.33 -8.40 -16.57
N ASN A 370 -6.31 -8.10 -17.87
CA ASN A 370 -6.48 -9.11 -18.90
C ASN A 370 -5.16 -9.83 -19.06
N VAL A 371 -5.12 -11.15 -18.90
CA VAL A 371 -3.86 -11.90 -18.90
C VAL A 371 -3.90 -13.02 -19.93
N VAL A 372 -2.84 -13.09 -20.75
CA VAL A 372 -2.55 -14.23 -21.62
C VAL A 372 -1.22 -14.84 -21.19
N ARG A 373 -1.18 -16.16 -21.09
CA ARG A 373 0.07 -16.89 -20.88
C ARG A 373 0.62 -17.45 -22.16
N VAL A 374 1.91 -17.28 -22.36
CA VAL A 374 2.67 -17.87 -23.46
C VAL A 374 3.69 -18.85 -22.87
N ASN A 375 3.61 -20.09 -23.29
CA ASN A 375 4.62 -21.07 -22.93
C ASN A 375 5.80 -20.93 -23.89
N CYS A 376 7.03 -20.88 -23.35
CA CYS A 376 8.26 -20.75 -24.15
C CYS A 376 8.38 -21.83 -25.23
N VAL A 377 8.09 -23.09 -24.88
CA VAL A 377 8.17 -24.20 -25.82
C VAL A 377 7.18 -24.01 -26.99
N ASN A 378 5.94 -23.60 -26.68
CA ASN A 378 4.93 -23.34 -27.70
C ASN A 378 5.34 -22.18 -28.62
N TYR A 379 5.92 -21.13 -28.05
CA TYR A 379 6.42 -20.00 -28.81
C TYR A 379 7.57 -20.38 -29.73
N TYR A 380 8.57 -21.09 -29.23
CA TYR A 380 9.70 -21.58 -30.06
C TYR A 380 9.25 -22.50 -31.17
N ASN A 381 8.28 -23.37 -30.90
CA ASN A 381 7.77 -24.30 -31.93
C ASN A 381 6.92 -23.58 -32.99
N ASN A 382 6.14 -22.59 -32.63
CA ASN A 382 5.30 -21.84 -33.57
C ASN A 382 5.01 -20.40 -33.09
N PRO A 383 5.96 -19.47 -33.30
CA PRO A 383 5.79 -18.08 -32.91
C PRO A 383 4.53 -17.42 -33.50
N LYS A 384 4.29 -17.64 -34.79
CA LYS A 384 3.17 -17.04 -35.52
C LYS A 384 1.81 -17.43 -34.92
N ARG A 385 1.67 -18.67 -34.44
CA ARG A 385 0.44 -19.15 -33.80
C ARG A 385 0.20 -18.45 -32.47
N GLU A 386 1.25 -18.30 -31.64
CA GLU A 386 1.15 -17.66 -30.34
C GLU A 386 0.86 -16.15 -30.49
N ILE A 387 1.51 -15.46 -31.41
CA ILE A 387 1.22 -14.06 -31.74
C ILE A 387 -0.20 -13.90 -32.24
N LYS A 388 -0.67 -14.77 -33.15
CA LYS A 388 -2.08 -14.74 -33.59
C LYS A 388 -3.05 -14.90 -32.43
N ARG A 389 -2.78 -15.84 -31.51
CA ARG A 389 -3.60 -16.05 -30.30
C ARG A 389 -3.69 -14.80 -29.41
N ILE A 390 -2.56 -14.07 -29.24
CA ILE A 390 -2.54 -12.82 -28.50
C ILE A 390 -3.39 -11.76 -29.23
N LYS A 391 -3.23 -11.63 -30.54
CA LYS A 391 -4.00 -10.69 -31.37
C LYS A 391 -5.49 -10.98 -31.33
N ASP A 392 -5.90 -12.23 -31.42
CA ASP A 392 -7.32 -12.61 -31.31
C ASP A 392 -7.93 -12.19 -29.97
N VAL A 393 -7.15 -12.15 -28.89
CA VAL A 393 -7.59 -11.62 -27.59
C VAL A 393 -7.64 -10.09 -27.61
N LEU A 394 -6.65 -9.43 -28.18
CA LEU A 394 -6.63 -7.96 -28.31
C LEU A 394 -7.80 -7.46 -29.15
N ASP A 395 -8.11 -8.11 -30.26
CA ASP A 395 -9.23 -7.75 -31.12
C ASP A 395 -10.59 -7.86 -30.39
N LYS A 396 -10.75 -8.91 -29.55
CA LYS A 396 -11.94 -9.03 -28.69
C LYS A 396 -12.03 -7.94 -27.65
N LEU A 397 -10.90 -7.49 -27.08
CA LEU A 397 -10.86 -6.45 -26.06
C LEU A 397 -11.09 -5.04 -26.66
N THR A 398 -10.63 -4.81 -27.88
CA THR A 398 -10.77 -3.50 -28.57
C THR A 398 -12.11 -3.36 -29.31
N GLY A 399 -12.69 -4.45 -29.81
CA GLY A 399 -13.93 -4.47 -30.59
C GLY A 399 -15.22 -4.57 -29.77
N ALA A 400 -15.14 -4.93 -28.50
CA ALA A 400 -16.29 -4.95 -27.60
C ALA A 400 -16.51 -3.57 -26.99
N ASP A 401 -17.73 -3.05 -27.05
CA ASP A 401 -18.25 -2.09 -26.08
C ASP A 401 -18.12 -2.74 -24.69
N SER A 402 -16.96 -2.59 -24.09
CA SER A 402 -16.63 -3.24 -22.85
C SER A 402 -17.41 -2.58 -21.72
N LYS A 403 -18.57 -3.12 -21.39
CA LYS A 403 -19.10 -3.02 -20.04
C LYS A 403 -18.00 -3.59 -19.14
N ALA A 404 -17.37 -2.73 -18.37
CA ALA A 404 -16.33 -3.12 -17.43
C ALA A 404 -16.82 -4.32 -16.60
N GLY A 405 -16.01 -5.39 -16.58
CA GLY A 405 -16.02 -6.34 -15.49
C GLY A 405 -16.80 -7.65 -15.63
N SER A 406 -17.16 -8.15 -16.80
CA SER A 406 -17.66 -9.53 -16.88
C SER A 406 -16.63 -10.48 -17.52
N TRP A 407 -15.92 -11.22 -16.68
CA TRP A 407 -15.03 -12.30 -17.08
C TRP A 407 -15.85 -13.54 -17.46
N ILE A 408 -15.64 -14.02 -18.65
CA ILE A 408 -16.20 -15.29 -19.10
C ILE A 408 -15.07 -16.32 -19.07
N ASN A 409 -15.23 -17.41 -18.29
CA ASN A 409 -14.30 -18.53 -18.34
C ASN A 409 -14.41 -19.26 -19.70
N LYS A 410 -13.51 -20.21 -19.97
CA LYS A 410 -13.52 -20.97 -21.24
C LYS A 410 -14.85 -21.72 -21.53
N TYR A 411 -15.81 -21.71 -20.60
CA TYR A 411 -17.13 -22.31 -20.69
C TYR A 411 -18.26 -21.29 -20.77
N GLY A 412 -17.95 -19.98 -20.96
CA GLY A 412 -18.96 -18.93 -21.17
C GLY A 412 -19.72 -18.49 -19.92
N LYS A 413 -19.26 -18.80 -18.71
CA LYS A 413 -19.93 -18.41 -17.46
C LYS A 413 -19.14 -17.30 -16.73
N PRO A 414 -19.82 -16.29 -16.13
CA PRO A 414 -19.16 -15.29 -15.32
C PRO A 414 -18.50 -15.92 -14.08
N TYR A 415 -17.29 -15.47 -13.76
CA TYR A 415 -16.56 -15.92 -12.56
C TYR A 415 -17.26 -15.35 -11.33
N LYS A 416 -17.92 -16.18 -10.53
CA LYS A 416 -18.34 -15.79 -9.19
C LYS A 416 -17.12 -15.69 -8.31
N SER A 417 -16.96 -14.57 -7.61
CA SER A 417 -15.93 -14.42 -6.57
C SER A 417 -16.18 -15.48 -5.49
N VAL A 418 -15.35 -16.50 -5.45
CA VAL A 418 -15.36 -17.48 -4.37
C VAL A 418 -14.45 -16.89 -3.28
N LYS A 419 -15.02 -16.59 -2.11
CA LYS A 419 -14.21 -16.36 -0.91
C LYS A 419 -13.42 -17.65 -0.66
N PRO A 420 -12.09 -17.58 -0.41
CA PRO A 420 -11.34 -18.78 -0.10
C PRO A 420 -11.94 -19.45 1.15
N THR A 421 -12.17 -20.74 1.07
CA THR A 421 -12.61 -21.53 2.23
C THR A 421 -11.44 -21.70 3.20
N ALA A 422 -11.73 -21.89 4.48
CA ALA A 422 -10.72 -22.09 5.52
C ALA A 422 -9.72 -23.23 5.19
N SER A 423 -10.15 -24.23 4.42
CA SER A 423 -9.31 -25.33 3.93
C SER A 423 -8.32 -24.91 2.84
N GLU A 424 -8.61 -23.88 2.07
CA GLU A 424 -7.66 -23.36 1.05
C GLU A 424 -6.60 -22.47 1.70
N VAL A 425 -6.92 -21.81 2.82
CA VAL A 425 -5.93 -21.05 3.61
C VAL A 425 -4.96 -22.00 4.32
N SER A 426 -5.40 -23.17 4.82
CA SER A 426 -4.53 -24.15 5.49
C SER A 426 -3.50 -24.81 4.55
N ALA A 427 -3.79 -24.88 3.24
CA ALA A 427 -2.87 -25.42 2.25
C ALA A 427 -1.64 -24.51 1.99
N PHE A 428 -1.68 -23.24 2.42
CA PHE A 428 -0.57 -22.30 2.31
C PHE A 428 0.51 -22.46 3.39
N VAL A 429 0.17 -23.12 4.51
CA VAL A 429 1.05 -23.23 5.67
C VAL A 429 1.95 -24.48 5.62
N THR A 430 1.63 -25.49 4.82
CA THR A 430 2.28 -26.81 4.84
C THR A 430 3.32 -27.06 3.76
N CYS A 431 3.69 -26.11 2.90
CA CYS A 431 4.74 -26.29 1.88
C CYS A 431 6.06 -25.61 2.28
N GLY A 432 6.67 -26.06 3.36
CA GLY A 432 8.00 -25.62 3.83
C GLY A 432 8.88 -26.71 4.41
N GLU A 433 8.50 -27.99 4.28
CA GLU A 433 9.37 -29.11 4.67
C GLU A 433 9.69 -29.95 3.43
N ASN A 434 10.86 -29.69 2.87
CA ASN A 434 11.83 -30.61 2.27
C ASN A 434 12.76 -29.83 1.36
N ASP A 435 13.94 -29.47 1.90
CA ASP A 435 15.22 -29.71 1.26
C ASP A 435 16.31 -29.45 2.27
N GLY A 436 17.10 -30.50 2.51
CA GLY A 436 18.13 -30.66 3.50
C GLY A 436 19.40 -29.83 3.28
#